data_a6a7a80cd538e0910958ad625c34d5a8
#
_entry.id   a6a7a80cd538e0910958ad625c34d5a8
#
_cell.length_a   1.000
_cell.length_b   1.000
_cell.length_c   1.000
_cell.angle_alpha   90.00
_cell.angle_beta   90.00
_cell.angle_gamma   90.00
#
_symmetry.space_group_name_H-M   'P 1'
#
loop_
_entity.id
_entity.type
_entity.pdbx_description
1 polymer ?
#
loop_
_entity_poly.entity_id
_entity_poly.type
_entity_poly.pdbx_seq_one_letter_code
_entity_poly.pdbx_strand_id
1 'polypeptide(L)'
;MPATDDDWRLQGQQRYLMGALLHWERWSRPRPGWDHDHCEFCWAKFLEEDLPEFPDILHAGYTTEDLYRWICEQCFEDFKDRFQWRVEYPL
;
A
#
# COMPACT_ATOMS: atom_id res chain seq x y z
N MET A 1 15.41 -7.93 -2.43
CA MET A 1 15.61 -8.16 -3.86
C MET A 1 14.42 -7.66 -4.65
N PRO A 2 14.64 -7.08 -5.82
CA PRO A 2 13.50 -6.68 -6.65
C PRO A 2 12.67 -7.91 -7.04
N ALA A 3 11.39 -7.71 -7.18
CA ALA A 3 10.48 -8.77 -7.59
C ALA A 3 10.69 -9.11 -9.06
N THR A 4 10.44 -10.37 -9.40
CA THR A 4 10.50 -10.83 -10.79
C THR A 4 9.12 -10.74 -11.43
N ASP A 5 9.04 -10.93 -12.75
CA ASP A 5 7.79 -10.86 -13.49
C ASP A 5 6.78 -11.93 -13.06
N ASP A 6 7.23 -13.01 -12.44
CA ASP A 6 6.34 -14.08 -11.99
C ASP A 6 5.96 -13.96 -10.51
N ASP A 7 6.23 -12.83 -9.89
CA ASP A 7 5.83 -12.62 -8.50
C ASP A 7 4.31 -12.67 -8.41
N TRP A 8 3.80 -13.50 -7.47
CA TRP A 8 2.36 -13.73 -7.32
C TRP A 8 1.59 -12.46 -6.98
N ARG A 9 2.28 -11.46 -6.43
CA ARG A 9 1.66 -10.19 -6.04
C ARG A 9 1.31 -9.32 -7.23
N LEU A 10 1.91 -9.55 -8.40
CA LEU A 10 1.69 -8.73 -9.58
C LEU A 10 0.44 -9.22 -10.30
N GLN A 11 -0.61 -8.39 -10.30
CA GLN A 11 -1.92 -8.75 -10.83
C GLN A 11 -2.53 -7.62 -11.67
N GLY A 12 -1.71 -6.95 -12.47
CA GLY A 12 -2.20 -5.92 -13.37
C GLY A 12 -2.26 -4.52 -12.80
N GLN A 13 -1.65 -4.29 -11.64
CA GLN A 13 -1.68 -2.98 -10.97
C GLN A 13 -0.99 -1.88 -11.79
N GLN A 14 -0.19 -2.23 -12.78
CA GLN A 14 0.46 -1.24 -13.64
C GLN A 14 -0.56 -0.36 -14.36
N ARG A 15 -1.78 -0.82 -14.53
CA ARG A 15 -2.83 -0.05 -15.20
C ARG A 15 -3.16 1.24 -14.46
N TYR A 16 -2.95 1.27 -13.14
CA TYR A 16 -3.33 2.42 -12.33
C TYR A 16 -2.23 2.87 -11.35
N LEU A 17 -1.14 2.13 -11.24
CA LEU A 17 -0.07 2.49 -10.32
C LEU A 17 1.26 2.82 -11.00
N MET A 18 1.40 2.58 -12.30
CA MET A 18 2.66 2.90 -12.97
C MET A 18 2.91 4.41 -12.90
N GLY A 19 4.07 4.81 -12.40
CA GLY A 19 4.43 6.21 -12.28
C GLY A 19 3.67 6.99 -11.23
N ALA A 20 2.96 6.32 -10.34
CA ALA A 20 2.12 6.99 -9.35
C ALA A 20 2.96 7.81 -8.37
N LEU A 21 2.39 8.92 -7.91
CA LEU A 21 2.96 9.70 -6.82
C LEU A 21 2.37 9.20 -5.51
N LEU A 22 3.23 8.75 -4.62
CA LEU A 22 2.82 8.17 -3.35
C LEU A 22 3.32 9.02 -2.20
N HIS A 23 2.65 8.90 -1.06
CA HIS A 23 3.15 9.51 0.16
C HIS A 23 2.90 8.56 1.33
N TRP A 24 3.71 8.70 2.38
CA TRP A 24 3.59 7.90 3.58
C TRP A 24 2.53 8.49 4.48
N GLU A 25 1.55 7.69 4.88
CA GLU A 25 0.45 8.14 5.74
C GLU A 25 0.13 7.09 6.79
N ARG A 26 -0.29 7.57 7.95
CA ARG A 26 -0.92 6.70 8.93
C ARG A 26 -2.31 6.38 8.42
N TRP A 27 -2.69 5.10 8.46
CA TRP A 27 -4.03 4.71 8.00
C TRP A 27 -5.07 5.22 8.97
N SER A 28 -6.09 5.89 8.47
CA SER A 28 -7.25 6.30 9.26
C SER A 28 -8.51 6.04 8.44
N ARG A 29 -9.60 5.77 9.14
CA ARG A 29 -10.87 5.47 8.50
C ARG A 29 -11.36 6.71 7.76
N PRO A 30 -11.53 6.63 6.43
CA PRO A 30 -11.88 7.83 5.67
C PRO A 30 -13.30 8.31 5.93
N ARG A 31 -14.19 7.40 6.35
CA ARG A 31 -15.58 7.76 6.67
C ARG A 31 -16.20 6.63 7.49
N PRO A 32 -17.30 6.92 8.21
CA PRO A 32 -18.03 5.87 8.95
C PRO A 32 -18.44 4.74 8.00
N GLY A 33 -18.29 3.51 8.47
CA GLY A 33 -18.60 2.34 7.65
C GLY A 33 -17.46 1.82 6.81
N TRP A 34 -16.38 2.58 6.66
CA TRP A 34 -15.18 2.10 5.99
C TRP A 34 -14.41 1.25 6.98
N ASP A 35 -14.32 -0.05 6.73
CA ASP A 35 -13.83 -0.99 7.71
C ASP A 35 -12.30 -1.08 7.76
N HIS A 36 -11.69 -1.26 6.60
CA HIS A 36 -10.24 -1.44 6.50
C HIS A 36 -9.81 -1.31 5.05
N ASP A 37 -8.49 -1.31 4.82
CA ASP A 37 -7.93 -1.42 3.48
C ASP A 37 -6.92 -2.55 3.46
N HIS A 38 -6.49 -2.94 2.27
CA HIS A 38 -5.48 -3.96 2.06
C HIS A 38 -4.38 -3.44 1.17
N CYS A 39 -3.17 -3.97 1.35
CA CYS A 39 -2.09 -3.69 0.41
C CYS A 39 -2.52 -4.15 -0.98
N GLU A 40 -2.28 -3.31 -1.99
CA GLU A 40 -2.65 -3.61 -3.38
C GLU A 40 -1.91 -4.81 -3.95
N PHE A 41 -0.88 -5.28 -3.29
CA PHE A 41 -0.03 -6.37 -3.79
C PHE A 41 -0.11 -7.62 -2.93
N CYS A 42 0.14 -7.52 -1.64
CA CYS A 42 0.24 -8.71 -0.78
C CYS A 42 -1.00 -8.91 0.10
N TRP A 43 -1.96 -7.99 0.05
CA TRP A 43 -3.22 -8.09 0.81
C TRP A 43 -3.06 -7.91 2.31
N ALA A 44 -1.92 -7.41 2.79
CA ALA A 44 -1.76 -7.08 4.20
C ALA A 44 -2.86 -6.09 4.60
N LYS A 45 -3.42 -6.28 5.80
CA LYS A 45 -4.57 -5.49 6.26
C LYS A 45 -4.12 -4.22 6.95
N PHE A 46 -4.77 -3.11 6.62
CA PHE A 46 -4.59 -1.81 7.29
C PHE A 46 -5.80 -1.51 8.15
N LEU A 47 -5.55 -1.14 9.40
CA LEU A 47 -6.58 -0.76 10.36
C LEU A 47 -6.02 0.26 11.34
N GLU A 48 -6.92 0.95 12.07
CA GLU A 48 -6.49 1.85 13.13
C GLU A 48 -6.17 1.09 14.42
N GLU A 49 -6.90 0.02 14.71
CA GLU A 49 -6.76 -0.76 15.94
C GLU A 49 -5.98 -2.05 15.69
N ASP A 50 -5.39 -2.56 16.77
CA ASP A 50 -4.83 -3.91 16.78
C ASP A 50 -5.93 -4.91 17.10
N LEU A 51 -5.93 -6.02 16.37
CA LEU A 51 -6.86 -7.12 16.64
C LEU A 51 -6.07 -8.38 16.95
N PRO A 52 -6.34 -9.07 18.06
CA PRO A 52 -5.58 -10.26 18.44
C PRO A 52 -5.57 -11.36 17.39
N GLU A 53 -6.67 -11.52 16.66
CA GLU A 53 -6.80 -12.54 15.61
C GLU A 53 -6.02 -12.19 14.34
N PHE A 54 -5.52 -10.95 14.20
CA PHE A 54 -4.77 -10.52 13.04
C PHE A 54 -3.48 -9.84 13.49
N PRO A 55 -2.43 -10.60 13.82
CA PRO A 55 -1.20 -10.02 14.37
C PRO A 55 -0.38 -9.17 13.40
N ASP A 56 -0.67 -9.27 12.10
CA ASP A 56 0.11 -8.58 11.08
C ASP A 56 -0.55 -7.30 10.57
N ILE A 57 -1.49 -6.75 11.33
CA ILE A 57 -2.16 -5.51 10.94
C ILE A 57 -1.16 -4.37 10.84
N LEU A 58 -1.31 -3.57 9.79
CA LEU A 58 -0.48 -2.39 9.56
C LEU A 58 -1.27 -1.13 9.88
N HIS A 59 -0.56 -0.11 10.36
CA HIS A 59 -1.16 1.15 10.76
C HIS A 59 -0.73 2.32 9.89
N ALA A 60 0.21 2.10 8.99
CA ALA A 60 0.71 3.13 8.09
C ALA A 60 1.26 2.46 6.84
N GLY A 61 1.31 3.21 5.75
CA GLY A 61 1.86 2.72 4.50
C GLY A 61 1.94 3.82 3.47
N TYR A 62 2.28 3.42 2.25
CA TYR A 62 2.31 4.35 1.13
C TYR A 62 0.94 4.37 0.47
N THR A 63 0.48 5.55 0.11
CA THR A 63 -0.86 5.71 -0.44
C THR A 63 -0.87 6.74 -1.57
N THR A 64 -1.86 6.64 -2.45
CA THR A 64 -2.06 7.58 -3.54
C THR A 64 -2.68 8.87 -3.00
N GLU A 65 -2.70 9.93 -3.84
CA GLU A 65 -3.21 11.24 -3.42
C GLU A 65 -4.66 11.20 -2.94
N ASP A 66 -5.46 10.31 -3.51
CA ASP A 66 -6.87 10.16 -3.12
C ASP A 66 -7.06 9.28 -1.88
N LEU A 67 -5.98 8.74 -1.31
CA LEU A 67 -6.01 7.86 -0.15
C LEU A 67 -6.81 6.58 -0.37
N TYR A 68 -7.01 6.22 -1.62
CA TYR A 68 -7.81 5.05 -1.97
C TYR A 68 -7.00 3.77 -2.05
N ARG A 69 -5.75 3.84 -2.53
CA ARG A 69 -4.91 2.67 -2.71
C ARG A 69 -3.77 2.70 -1.73
N TRP A 70 -3.49 1.54 -1.12
CA TRP A 70 -2.48 1.43 -0.08
C TRP A 70 -1.46 0.36 -0.42
N ILE A 71 -0.21 0.61 -0.07
CA ILE A 71 0.91 -0.29 -0.37
C ILE A 71 1.73 -0.41 0.91
N CYS A 72 1.97 -1.64 1.35
CA CYS A 72 2.80 -1.84 2.54
C CYS A 72 4.26 -1.51 2.25
N GLU A 73 5.01 -1.25 3.29
CA GLU A 73 6.42 -0.87 3.14
C GLU A 73 7.21 -1.91 2.36
N GLN A 74 6.99 -3.19 2.64
CA GLN A 74 7.73 -4.26 1.96
C GLN A 74 7.44 -4.27 0.45
N CYS A 75 6.18 -4.19 0.08
CA CYS A 75 5.82 -4.18 -1.34
C CYS A 75 6.30 -2.91 -2.03
N PHE A 76 6.29 -1.79 -1.32
CA PHE A 76 6.85 -0.56 -1.87
C PHE A 76 8.33 -0.76 -2.22
N GLU A 77 9.12 -1.30 -1.30
CA GLU A 77 10.55 -1.51 -1.55
C GLU A 77 10.78 -2.49 -2.69
N ASP A 78 9.97 -3.53 -2.78
CA ASP A 78 10.15 -4.55 -3.80
C ASP A 78 9.76 -4.08 -5.20
N PHE A 79 8.80 -3.17 -5.31
CA PHE A 79 8.23 -2.79 -6.60
C PHE A 79 8.48 -1.35 -7.04
N LYS A 80 9.06 -0.52 -6.19
CA LYS A 80 9.18 0.92 -6.50
C LYS A 80 9.89 1.20 -7.81
N ASP A 81 10.96 0.47 -8.12
CA ASP A 81 11.70 0.68 -9.36
C ASP A 81 10.91 0.17 -10.57
N ARG A 82 10.26 -0.97 -10.40
CA ARG A 82 9.46 -1.57 -11.46
C ARG A 82 8.30 -0.65 -11.87
N PHE A 83 7.65 -0.02 -10.89
CA PHE A 83 6.50 0.85 -11.14
C PHE A 83 6.88 2.31 -11.31
N GLN A 84 8.17 2.65 -11.15
CA GLN A 84 8.67 4.01 -11.29
C GLN A 84 7.93 4.98 -10.38
N TRP A 85 7.68 4.56 -9.14
CA TRP A 85 6.97 5.40 -8.18
C TRP A 85 7.80 6.59 -7.75
N ARG A 86 7.12 7.72 -7.54
CA ARG A 86 7.69 8.90 -6.92
C ARG A 86 7.08 9.03 -5.54
N VAL A 87 7.85 9.55 -4.60
CA VAL A 87 7.37 9.72 -3.23
C VAL A 87 7.43 11.18 -2.86
N GLU A 88 6.33 11.70 -2.35
CA GLU A 88 6.27 13.05 -1.83
C GLU A 88 6.38 12.96 -0.31
N TYR A 89 7.41 13.61 0.23
CA TYR A 89 7.62 13.63 1.67
C TYR A 89 7.08 14.94 2.24
N PRO A 90 6.50 14.91 3.45
CA PRO A 90 6.06 16.14 4.08
C PRO A 90 7.26 17.05 4.39
N LEU A 91 7.05 18.33 4.20
CA LEU A 91 8.09 19.34 4.47
C LEU A 91 8.14 19.70 5.95
#